data_cd9b95977124bbb4d95597ee373f12a9
#
_entry.id   cd9b95977124bbb4d95597ee373f12a9
#
_cell.length_a   1.000
_cell.length_b   1.000
_cell.length_c   1.000
_cell.angle_alpha   90.00
_cell.angle_beta   90.00
_cell.angle_gamma   90.00
#
_symmetry.space_group_name_H-M   'P 1'
#
loop_
_entity.id
_entity.type
_entity.pdbx_description
1 polymer ?
#
loop_
_entity_poly.entity_id
_entity_poly.type
_entity_poly.pdbx_seq_one_letter_code
_entity_poly.pdbx_strand_id
1 'polypeptide(L)'
;PDPKKSQQWNRGAYLVEGLGHCGACHTPKNFAGADDSGSALHGGNLQSWFAPDLGPDLRVGLGHWSADDIAEYLKTGRNRFSNATGPMSEVVQYSTSKLTDDDLHAIAAYLKDLPTKGQGGGDNTKPSVDANVASAGKAIFGDQCAECHGADGSGEPTFFPPLKGNNNVQQSDPTTVVRVILEGARSVPTKARPTPLSMPAFGWKLTDAQVAA
;
A
#
# COMPACT_ATOMS: atom_id res chain seq x y z
N PRO A 1 10.54 -16.93 -19.62
CA PRO A 1 10.39 -17.82 -18.47
C PRO A 1 11.75 -18.25 -17.92
N ASP A 2 11.90 -18.34 -16.62
CA ASP A 2 13.08 -18.87 -15.95
C ASP A 2 12.90 -20.40 -15.77
N PRO A 3 13.76 -21.23 -16.39
CA PRO A 3 13.64 -22.69 -16.28
C PRO A 3 13.96 -23.24 -14.88
N LYS A 4 14.52 -22.42 -13.99
CA LYS A 4 14.83 -22.76 -12.60
C LYS A 4 13.66 -22.49 -11.64
N LYS A 5 12.62 -21.80 -12.11
CA LYS A 5 11.46 -21.42 -11.32
C LYS A 5 10.24 -22.26 -11.70
N SER A 6 9.28 -22.34 -10.78
CA SER A 6 8.03 -23.07 -11.03
C SER A 6 7.20 -22.42 -12.15
N GLN A 7 6.28 -23.20 -12.71
CA GLN A 7 5.31 -22.67 -13.69
C GLN A 7 4.48 -21.55 -13.11
N GLN A 8 4.04 -21.68 -11.86
CA GLN A 8 3.28 -20.65 -11.14
C GLN A 8 4.09 -19.36 -11.00
N TRP A 9 5.35 -19.46 -10.59
CA TRP A 9 6.23 -18.28 -10.50
C TRP A 9 6.42 -17.60 -11.86
N ASN A 10 6.68 -18.36 -12.91
CA ASN A 10 6.83 -17.83 -14.26
C ASN A 10 5.54 -17.18 -14.79
N ARG A 11 4.37 -17.70 -14.42
CA ARG A 11 3.10 -17.08 -14.71
C ARG A 11 2.95 -15.76 -13.96
N GLY A 12 3.33 -15.70 -12.70
CA GLY A 12 3.35 -14.47 -11.88
C GLY A 12 4.28 -13.42 -12.47
N ALA A 13 5.51 -13.79 -12.82
CA ALA A 13 6.45 -12.89 -13.48
C ALA A 13 5.86 -12.27 -14.76
N TYR A 14 5.27 -13.10 -15.62
CA TYR A 14 4.61 -12.63 -16.85
C TYR A 14 3.46 -11.66 -16.56
N LEU A 15 2.66 -11.91 -15.54
CA LEU A 15 1.55 -11.03 -15.16
C LEU A 15 2.05 -9.71 -14.57
N VAL A 16 3.03 -9.75 -13.68
CA VAL A 16 3.55 -8.57 -12.98
C VAL A 16 4.37 -7.67 -13.91
N GLU A 17 5.31 -8.27 -14.67
CA GLU A 17 6.24 -7.53 -15.53
C GLU A 17 5.62 -7.14 -16.88
N GLY A 18 4.70 -7.99 -17.37
CA GLY A 18 4.08 -7.80 -18.69
C GLY A 18 2.70 -7.18 -18.60
N LEU A 19 1.64 -8.00 -18.52
CA LEU A 19 0.25 -7.53 -18.66
C LEU A 19 -0.20 -6.56 -17.57
N GLY A 20 0.21 -6.79 -16.33
CA GLY A 20 -0.14 -5.94 -15.19
C GLY A 20 0.74 -4.70 -15.07
N HIS A 21 1.95 -4.71 -15.71
CA HIS A 21 2.96 -3.66 -15.69
C HIS A 21 3.07 -2.93 -14.33
N CYS A 22 3.07 -3.69 -13.24
CA CYS A 22 3.04 -3.17 -11.87
C CYS A 22 4.20 -2.21 -11.59
N GLY A 23 5.35 -2.44 -12.22
CA GLY A 23 6.53 -1.57 -12.17
C GLY A 23 6.26 -0.14 -12.65
N ALA A 24 5.27 0.09 -13.52
CA ALA A 24 4.96 1.44 -14.00
C ALA A 24 4.66 2.43 -12.85
N CYS A 25 4.03 1.93 -11.77
CA CYS A 25 3.74 2.71 -10.57
C CYS A 25 4.67 2.36 -9.41
N HIS A 26 5.00 1.08 -9.23
CA HIS A 26 5.73 0.58 -8.08
C HIS A 26 7.26 0.56 -8.26
N THR A 27 7.80 1.17 -9.32
CA THR A 27 9.25 1.33 -9.53
C THR A 27 9.59 2.82 -9.54
N PRO A 28 10.62 3.26 -8.80
CA PRO A 28 11.04 4.66 -8.84
C PRO A 28 11.50 5.06 -10.25
N LYS A 29 11.36 6.33 -10.59
CA LYS A 29 11.86 6.86 -11.84
C LYS A 29 13.22 7.51 -11.63
N ASN A 30 14.13 7.33 -12.59
CA ASN A 30 15.41 8.03 -12.62
C ASN A 30 15.21 9.48 -13.14
N PHE A 31 16.30 10.24 -13.19
CA PHE A 31 16.28 11.64 -13.62
C PHE A 31 15.77 11.85 -15.06
N ALA A 32 15.82 10.83 -15.90
CA ALA A 32 15.31 10.87 -17.28
C ALA A 32 13.85 10.39 -17.39
N GLY A 33 13.20 10.08 -16.26
CA GLY A 33 11.81 9.58 -16.22
C GLY A 33 11.66 8.10 -16.57
N ALA A 34 12.75 7.37 -16.78
CA ALA A 34 12.73 5.93 -16.99
C ALA A 34 12.71 5.17 -15.65
N ASP A 35 12.24 3.92 -15.68
CA ASP A 35 12.25 3.05 -14.51
C ASP A 35 13.70 2.82 -14.01
N ASP A 36 13.90 2.97 -12.71
CA ASP A 36 15.14 2.53 -12.07
C ASP A 36 15.10 1.01 -11.89
N SER A 37 15.71 0.30 -12.83
CA SER A 37 15.76 -1.16 -12.82
C SER A 37 16.43 -1.76 -11.58
N GLY A 38 17.35 -1.02 -10.95
CA GLY A 38 17.99 -1.42 -9.69
C GLY A 38 17.03 -1.37 -8.49
N SER A 39 15.87 -0.75 -8.67
CA SER A 39 14.86 -0.59 -7.63
C SER A 39 13.47 -1.07 -8.09
N ALA A 40 13.45 -1.99 -9.06
CA ALA A 40 12.20 -2.50 -9.62
C ALA A 40 11.25 -3.02 -8.53
N LEU A 41 10.01 -2.56 -8.55
CA LEU A 41 8.93 -2.91 -7.61
C LEU A 41 9.15 -2.47 -6.15
N HIS A 42 10.13 -1.59 -5.88
CA HIS A 42 10.43 -1.09 -4.54
C HIS A 42 9.86 0.31 -4.26
N GLY A 43 8.66 0.56 -4.70
CA GLY A 43 7.93 1.82 -4.49
C GLY A 43 8.24 2.89 -5.52
N GLY A 44 7.33 3.83 -5.70
CA GLY A 44 7.50 4.92 -6.65
C GLY A 44 6.45 6.00 -6.55
N ASN A 45 6.75 7.18 -7.07
CA ASN A 45 5.82 8.30 -7.13
C ASN A 45 5.07 8.31 -8.46
N LEU A 46 3.76 8.47 -8.40
CA LEU A 46 2.87 8.57 -9.55
C LEU A 46 1.76 9.59 -9.29
N GLN A 47 1.69 10.66 -10.07
CA GLN A 47 0.56 11.62 -10.04
C GLN A 47 0.17 12.09 -8.63
N SER A 48 1.17 12.46 -7.82
CA SER A 48 1.00 12.85 -6.42
C SER A 48 0.44 11.73 -5.52
N TRP A 49 0.73 10.47 -5.84
CA TRP A 49 0.61 9.31 -4.98
C TRP A 49 1.96 8.64 -4.82
N PHE A 50 2.18 8.04 -3.68
CA PHE A 50 3.30 7.13 -3.47
C PHE A 50 2.79 5.69 -3.51
N ALA A 51 3.22 4.92 -4.50
CA ALA A 51 2.95 3.49 -4.59
C ALA A 51 3.96 2.73 -3.71
N PRO A 52 3.51 1.87 -2.76
CA PRO A 52 4.41 1.25 -1.79
C PRO A 52 5.34 0.20 -2.41
N ASP A 53 6.36 -0.17 -1.64
CA ASP A 53 7.25 -1.29 -1.90
C ASP A 53 6.46 -2.61 -1.95
N LEU A 54 6.66 -3.42 -2.99
CA LEU A 54 6.06 -4.75 -3.15
C LEU A 54 7.02 -5.89 -2.74
N GLY A 55 8.22 -5.56 -2.32
CA GLY A 55 9.23 -6.53 -1.90
C GLY A 55 8.98 -7.10 -0.49
N PRO A 56 9.90 -7.95 -0.01
CA PRO A 56 9.76 -8.69 1.23
C PRO A 56 10.09 -7.89 2.51
N ASP A 57 10.29 -6.59 2.43
CA ASP A 57 10.51 -5.77 3.61
C ASP A 57 9.31 -5.87 4.59
N LEU A 58 9.61 -6.10 5.87
CA LEU A 58 8.58 -6.31 6.90
C LEU A 58 7.87 -5.01 7.30
N ARG A 59 8.49 -3.87 7.10
CA ARG A 59 7.94 -2.58 7.53
C ARG A 59 7.18 -1.88 6.40
N VAL A 60 7.83 -1.72 5.26
CA VAL A 60 7.33 -0.91 4.14
C VAL A 60 6.83 -1.73 2.94
N GLY A 61 7.19 -3.02 2.89
CA GLY A 61 6.82 -3.94 1.82
C GLY A 61 5.71 -4.92 2.20
N LEU A 62 5.68 -6.04 1.49
CA LEU A 62 4.69 -7.11 1.66
C LEU A 62 5.22 -8.28 2.53
N GLY A 63 6.29 -8.06 3.31
CA GLY A 63 6.94 -9.15 4.05
C GLY A 63 5.99 -9.89 5.02
N HIS A 64 5.09 -9.16 5.70
CA HIS A 64 4.09 -9.74 6.60
C HIS A 64 2.88 -10.36 5.90
N TRP A 65 2.67 -10.08 4.61
CA TRP A 65 1.52 -10.59 3.89
C TRP A 65 1.76 -12.02 3.42
N SER A 66 0.81 -12.90 3.65
CA SER A 66 0.80 -14.23 3.02
C SER A 66 0.46 -14.12 1.53
N ALA A 67 0.63 -15.21 0.79
CA ALA A 67 0.17 -15.28 -0.60
C ALA A 67 -1.36 -15.06 -0.70
N ASP A 68 -2.12 -15.59 0.26
CA ASP A 68 -3.57 -15.41 0.33
C ASP A 68 -3.94 -13.94 0.63
N ASP A 69 -3.20 -13.24 1.50
CA ASP A 69 -3.42 -11.82 1.77
C ASP A 69 -3.22 -10.97 0.51
N ILE A 70 -2.19 -11.29 -0.30
CA ILE A 70 -1.92 -10.60 -1.58
C ILE A 70 -3.04 -10.90 -2.57
N ALA A 71 -3.42 -12.17 -2.72
CA ALA A 71 -4.49 -12.59 -3.62
C ALA A 71 -5.84 -11.96 -3.22
N GLU A 72 -6.19 -11.94 -1.93
CA GLU A 72 -7.39 -11.29 -1.42
C GLU A 72 -7.41 -9.79 -1.74
N TYR A 73 -6.30 -9.09 -1.48
CA TYR A 73 -6.19 -7.66 -1.77
C TYR A 73 -6.39 -7.36 -3.25
N LEU A 74 -5.73 -8.09 -4.13
CA LEU A 74 -5.85 -7.93 -5.58
C LEU A 74 -7.26 -8.29 -6.08
N LYS A 75 -7.93 -9.27 -5.47
CA LYS A 75 -9.28 -9.69 -5.82
C LYS A 75 -10.36 -8.74 -5.36
N THR A 76 -10.23 -8.24 -4.15
CA THR A 76 -11.33 -7.56 -3.46
C THR A 76 -11.07 -6.08 -3.19
N GLY A 77 -9.81 -5.62 -3.35
CA GLY A 77 -9.36 -4.28 -3.00
C GLY A 77 -9.08 -4.10 -1.52
N ARG A 78 -9.17 -5.15 -0.71
CA ARG A 78 -8.84 -5.07 0.73
C ARG A 78 -8.50 -6.43 1.31
N ASN A 79 -7.70 -6.41 2.37
CA ASN A 79 -7.43 -7.53 3.24
C ASN A 79 -7.29 -7.04 4.70
N ARG A 80 -6.80 -7.89 5.58
CA ARG A 80 -6.60 -7.54 7.00
C ARG A 80 -5.56 -6.43 7.25
N PHE A 81 -4.72 -6.08 6.28
CA PHE A 81 -3.65 -5.09 6.43
C PHE A 81 -3.97 -3.75 5.77
N SER A 82 -4.70 -3.73 4.66
CA SER A 82 -4.83 -2.52 3.86
C SER A 82 -6.09 -2.53 2.98
N ASN A 83 -6.48 -1.33 2.55
CA ASN A 83 -7.51 -1.10 1.54
C ASN A 83 -6.89 -0.35 0.35
N ALA A 84 -7.26 -0.77 -0.86
CA ALA A 84 -6.88 -0.08 -2.09
C ALA A 84 -7.55 1.29 -2.16
N THR A 85 -6.76 2.31 -2.44
CA THR A 85 -7.19 3.70 -2.60
C THR A 85 -6.52 4.34 -3.81
N GLY A 86 -7.04 5.47 -4.27
CA GLY A 86 -6.48 6.19 -5.40
C GLY A 86 -6.31 5.31 -6.65
N PRO A 87 -5.22 5.44 -7.41
CA PRO A 87 -5.01 4.68 -8.65
C PRO A 87 -5.07 3.16 -8.47
N MET A 88 -4.65 2.63 -7.30
CA MET A 88 -4.72 1.19 -7.05
C MET A 88 -6.16 0.67 -6.99
N SER A 89 -7.13 1.51 -6.60
CA SER A 89 -8.55 1.17 -6.66
C SER A 89 -9.01 0.86 -8.09
N GLU A 90 -8.54 1.63 -9.06
CA GLU A 90 -8.88 1.43 -10.48
C GLU A 90 -8.23 0.13 -10.99
N VAL A 91 -6.98 -0.14 -10.64
CA VAL A 91 -6.29 -1.39 -10.98
C VAL A 91 -7.08 -2.60 -10.47
N VAL A 92 -7.55 -2.55 -9.23
CA VAL A 92 -8.38 -3.64 -8.69
C VAL A 92 -9.72 -3.72 -9.43
N GLN A 93 -10.43 -2.60 -9.56
CA GLN A 93 -11.78 -2.58 -10.13
C GLN A 93 -11.82 -3.07 -11.57
N TYR A 94 -10.88 -2.61 -12.39
CA TYR A 94 -10.93 -2.84 -13.83
C TYR A 94 -10.05 -4.00 -14.32
N SER A 95 -9.09 -4.45 -13.49
CA SER A 95 -8.13 -5.47 -13.86
C SER A 95 -8.10 -6.64 -12.89
N THR A 96 -7.42 -6.51 -11.75
CA THR A 96 -7.05 -7.66 -10.92
C THR A 96 -8.24 -8.41 -10.32
N SER A 97 -9.35 -7.75 -10.00
CA SER A 97 -10.58 -8.43 -9.54
C SER A 97 -11.17 -9.39 -10.55
N LYS A 98 -10.78 -9.31 -11.83
CA LYS A 98 -11.25 -10.16 -12.93
C LYS A 98 -10.37 -11.40 -13.14
N LEU A 99 -9.17 -11.40 -12.56
CA LEU A 99 -8.24 -12.52 -12.68
C LEU A 99 -8.77 -13.76 -11.97
N THR A 100 -8.31 -14.91 -12.41
CA THR A 100 -8.54 -16.19 -11.72
C THR A 100 -7.78 -16.24 -10.40
N ASP A 101 -8.20 -17.06 -9.48
CA ASP A 101 -7.50 -17.21 -8.19
C ASP A 101 -6.10 -17.80 -8.40
N ASP A 102 -5.91 -18.67 -9.39
CA ASP A 102 -4.60 -19.21 -9.78
C ASP A 102 -3.65 -18.09 -10.27
N ASP A 103 -4.14 -17.16 -11.08
CA ASP A 103 -3.35 -16.02 -11.55
C ASP A 103 -2.99 -15.06 -10.39
N LEU A 104 -3.91 -14.83 -9.46
CA LEU A 104 -3.64 -14.01 -8.27
C LEU A 104 -2.59 -14.64 -7.36
N HIS A 105 -2.65 -15.96 -7.15
CA HIS A 105 -1.63 -16.70 -6.40
C HIS A 105 -0.30 -16.78 -7.17
N ALA A 106 -0.33 -16.81 -8.49
CA ALA A 106 0.88 -16.71 -9.30
C ALA A 106 1.57 -15.36 -9.13
N ILE A 107 0.82 -14.25 -9.15
CA ILE A 107 1.33 -12.92 -8.84
C ILE A 107 1.95 -12.92 -7.43
N ALA A 108 1.24 -13.45 -6.43
CA ALA A 108 1.73 -13.50 -5.06
C ALA A 108 3.03 -14.33 -4.95
N ALA A 109 3.12 -15.47 -5.64
CA ALA A 109 4.33 -16.31 -5.65
C ALA A 109 5.54 -15.56 -6.22
N TYR A 110 5.34 -14.75 -7.26
CA TYR A 110 6.40 -13.93 -7.82
C TYR A 110 6.83 -12.80 -6.87
N LEU A 111 5.86 -12.04 -6.32
CA LEU A 111 6.16 -10.92 -5.42
C LEU A 111 6.84 -11.37 -4.13
N LYS A 112 6.48 -12.53 -3.59
CA LYS A 112 7.13 -13.09 -2.38
C LYS A 112 8.56 -13.56 -2.62
N ASP A 113 8.99 -13.76 -3.87
CA ASP A 113 10.33 -14.17 -4.24
C ASP A 113 11.20 -12.98 -4.71
N LEU A 114 10.68 -11.77 -4.66
CA LEU A 114 11.46 -10.57 -4.98
C LEU A 114 12.67 -10.45 -4.03
N PRO A 115 13.82 -9.99 -4.52
CA PRO A 115 14.97 -9.76 -3.67
C PRO A 115 14.65 -8.68 -2.63
N THR A 116 15.16 -8.86 -1.43
CA THR A 116 15.19 -7.75 -0.49
C THR A 116 16.09 -6.68 -1.09
N LYS A 117 15.53 -5.51 -1.41
CA LYS A 117 16.37 -4.39 -1.73
C LYS A 117 17.20 -4.11 -0.48
N GLY A 118 18.50 -4.06 -0.65
CA GLY A 118 19.40 -3.55 0.38
C GLY A 118 19.15 -2.06 0.61
N GLN A 119 17.96 -1.71 1.00
CA GLN A 119 17.75 -0.59 1.90
C GLN A 119 18.49 -1.02 3.13
N GLY A 120 19.69 -0.52 3.26
CA GLY A 120 20.41 -0.57 4.51
C GLY A 120 19.36 -0.26 5.53
N GLY A 121 19.08 -1.21 6.43
CA GLY A 121 17.90 -1.30 7.26
C GLY A 121 17.40 0.08 7.56
N GLY A 122 16.19 0.38 7.06
CA GLY A 122 15.66 1.72 7.23
C GLY A 122 15.86 2.02 8.68
N ASP A 123 16.54 3.10 8.96
CA ASP A 123 16.95 3.47 10.29
C ASP A 123 15.79 3.18 11.24
N ASN A 124 15.89 2.08 12.01
CA ASN A 124 14.88 1.70 12.98
C ASN A 124 14.83 2.71 14.15
N THR A 125 15.65 3.74 14.10
CA THR A 125 15.51 4.90 14.96
C THR A 125 14.21 5.59 14.54
N LYS A 126 13.20 5.51 15.41
CA LYS A 126 12.03 6.36 15.28
C LYS A 126 12.55 7.79 15.10
N PRO A 127 12.12 8.52 14.05
CA PRO A 127 12.50 9.92 13.94
C PRO A 127 12.16 10.60 15.26
N SER A 128 13.09 11.37 15.78
CA SER A 128 12.86 12.19 16.97
C SER A 128 11.80 13.22 16.60
N VAL A 129 10.58 12.98 17.04
CA VAL A 129 9.48 13.93 16.87
C VAL A 129 9.47 14.83 18.10
N ASP A 130 9.32 16.14 17.90
CA ASP A 130 9.11 17.07 18.99
C ASP A 130 7.92 16.63 19.87
N ALA A 131 8.09 16.66 21.19
CA ALA A 131 7.11 16.15 22.13
C ALA A 131 5.76 16.90 22.05
N ASN A 132 5.78 18.19 21.70
CA ASN A 132 4.56 18.98 21.54
C ASN A 132 3.84 18.60 20.26
N VAL A 133 4.57 18.38 19.16
CA VAL A 133 4.02 17.88 17.89
C VAL A 133 3.40 16.49 18.09
N ALA A 134 4.11 15.57 18.72
CA ALA A 134 3.59 14.25 19.04
C ALA A 134 2.33 14.28 19.93
N SER A 135 2.29 15.20 20.92
CA SER A 135 1.13 15.39 21.79
C SER A 135 -0.06 15.95 21.03
N ALA A 136 0.18 16.94 20.16
CA ALA A 136 -0.86 17.52 19.29
C ALA A 136 -1.43 16.48 18.32
N GLY A 137 -0.56 15.73 17.64
CA GLY A 137 -0.96 14.64 16.73
C GLY A 137 -1.78 13.57 17.44
N LYS A 138 -1.37 13.17 18.66
CA LYS A 138 -2.13 12.22 19.48
C LYS A 138 -3.53 12.73 19.83
N ALA A 139 -3.67 14.02 20.18
CA ALA A 139 -4.95 14.61 20.50
C ALA A 139 -5.87 14.66 19.26
N ILE A 140 -5.33 15.09 18.11
CA ILE A 140 -6.05 15.12 16.82
C ILE A 140 -6.47 13.71 16.42
N PHE A 141 -5.58 12.72 16.53
CA PHE A 141 -5.90 11.33 16.25
C PHE A 141 -7.04 10.82 17.13
N GLY A 142 -6.99 11.10 18.43
CA GLY A 142 -8.03 10.71 19.38
C GLY A 142 -9.39 11.31 19.05
N ASP A 143 -9.41 12.56 18.60
CA ASP A 143 -10.64 13.30 18.31
C ASP A 143 -11.23 13.02 16.93
N GLN A 144 -10.39 12.77 15.91
CA GLN A 144 -10.84 12.69 14.51
C GLN A 144 -10.73 11.29 13.88
N CYS A 145 -9.86 10.43 14.38
CA CYS A 145 -9.48 9.19 13.69
C CYS A 145 -9.80 7.92 14.50
N ALA A 146 -9.69 8.00 15.83
CA ALA A 146 -9.76 6.84 16.71
C ALA A 146 -11.12 6.13 16.70
N GLU A 147 -12.22 6.84 16.40
CA GLU A 147 -13.55 6.26 16.32
C GLU A 147 -13.62 5.11 15.27
N CYS A 148 -12.94 5.30 14.13
CA CYS A 148 -12.88 4.30 13.07
C CYS A 148 -11.63 3.41 13.17
N HIS A 149 -10.47 4.00 13.44
CA HIS A 149 -9.19 3.30 13.38
C HIS A 149 -8.74 2.70 14.71
N GLY A 150 -9.56 2.83 15.78
CA GLY A 150 -9.19 2.39 17.13
C GLY A 150 -8.23 3.35 17.82
N ALA A 151 -8.28 3.43 19.14
CA ALA A 151 -7.44 4.33 19.93
C ALA A 151 -5.93 4.03 19.82
N ASP A 152 -5.58 2.80 19.46
CA ASP A 152 -4.20 2.34 19.22
C ASP A 152 -3.84 2.17 17.74
N GLY A 153 -4.74 2.54 16.83
CA GLY A 153 -4.57 2.40 15.40
C GLY A 153 -4.71 0.97 14.88
N SER A 154 -5.30 0.04 15.64
CA SER A 154 -5.49 -1.36 15.22
C SER A 154 -6.58 -1.54 14.15
N GLY A 155 -7.42 -0.53 13.96
CA GLY A 155 -8.55 -0.61 13.04
C GLY A 155 -9.67 -1.56 13.50
N GLU A 156 -10.57 -1.86 12.58
CA GLU A 156 -11.60 -2.88 12.76
C GLU A 156 -11.54 -3.84 11.56
N PRO A 157 -11.30 -5.13 11.80
CA PRO A 157 -11.19 -6.12 10.72
C PRO A 157 -12.36 -6.03 9.73
N THR A 158 -12.04 -6.05 8.45
CA THR A 158 -12.99 -5.97 7.33
C THR A 158 -13.64 -4.61 7.08
N PHE A 159 -13.63 -3.67 8.02
CA PHE A 159 -14.22 -2.34 7.88
C PHE A 159 -13.17 -1.24 7.78
N PHE A 160 -12.35 -1.08 8.81
CA PHE A 160 -11.38 -0.01 8.89
C PHE A 160 -9.96 -0.60 8.92
N PRO A 161 -9.10 -0.26 7.96
CA PRO A 161 -7.75 -0.82 7.93
C PRO A 161 -6.96 -0.41 9.17
N PRO A 162 -6.08 -1.28 9.68
CA PRO A 162 -5.14 -0.90 10.71
C PRO A 162 -4.20 0.19 10.17
N LEU A 163 -3.87 1.16 11.00
CA LEU A 163 -2.81 2.14 10.75
C LEU A 163 -1.51 1.69 11.38
N LYS A 164 -1.60 1.03 12.52
CA LYS A 164 -0.47 0.42 13.21
C LYS A 164 0.14 -0.70 12.36
N GLY A 165 1.40 -0.53 11.98
CA GLY A 165 2.11 -1.51 11.15
C GLY A 165 1.64 -1.56 9.68
N ASN A 166 0.78 -0.65 9.26
CA ASN A 166 0.37 -0.55 7.86
C ASN A 166 1.55 -0.09 6.99
N ASN A 167 1.86 -0.82 5.95
CA ASN A 167 3.00 -0.53 5.08
C ASN A 167 2.90 0.83 4.38
N ASN A 168 1.71 1.31 4.03
CA ASN A 168 1.55 2.65 3.45
C ASN A 168 1.85 3.75 4.48
N VAL A 169 1.46 3.55 5.75
CA VAL A 169 1.72 4.51 6.84
C VAL A 169 3.20 4.52 7.23
N GLN A 170 3.91 3.40 7.02
CA GLN A 170 5.32 3.24 7.39
C GLN A 170 6.31 3.71 6.30
N GLN A 171 5.82 4.14 5.13
CA GLN A 171 6.69 4.68 4.08
C GLN A 171 7.44 5.92 4.56
N SER A 172 8.63 6.13 3.99
CA SER A 172 9.37 7.39 4.20
C SER A 172 8.76 8.57 3.44
N ASP A 173 7.99 8.30 2.39
CA ASP A 173 7.26 9.30 1.63
C ASP A 173 5.82 9.39 2.17
N PRO A 174 5.41 10.52 2.78
CA PRO A 174 4.10 10.68 3.39
C PRO A 174 2.99 11.04 2.40
N THR A 175 3.29 11.22 1.12
CA THR A 175 2.39 11.79 0.11
C THR A 175 1.02 11.11 0.10
N THR A 176 1.00 9.78 0.06
CA THR A 176 -0.28 9.03 0.06
C THR A 176 -1.06 9.21 1.35
N VAL A 177 -0.40 9.19 2.51
CA VAL A 177 -1.06 9.37 3.81
C VAL A 177 -1.66 10.77 3.93
N VAL A 178 -0.87 11.80 3.63
CA VAL A 178 -1.32 13.20 3.64
C VAL A 178 -2.50 13.39 2.70
N ARG A 179 -2.40 12.86 1.48
CA ARG A 179 -3.48 12.96 0.49
C ARG A 179 -4.76 12.28 0.95
N VAL A 180 -4.68 11.09 1.52
CA VAL A 180 -5.84 10.36 2.06
C VAL A 180 -6.48 11.12 3.21
N ILE A 181 -5.71 11.79 4.06
CA ILE A 181 -6.25 12.64 5.11
C ILE A 181 -6.97 13.86 4.52
N LEU A 182 -6.35 14.55 3.57
CA LEU A 182 -6.89 15.80 3.00
C LEU A 182 -8.11 15.57 2.11
N GLU A 183 -8.05 14.57 1.22
CA GLU A 183 -9.04 14.34 0.17
C GLU A 183 -10.04 13.22 0.51
N GLY A 184 -9.77 12.44 1.57
CA GLY A 184 -10.49 11.23 1.87
C GLY A 184 -10.09 10.08 0.96
N ALA A 185 -10.73 8.94 1.16
CA ALA A 185 -10.50 7.75 0.35
C ALA A 185 -11.80 6.95 0.21
N ARG A 186 -11.91 6.25 -0.91
CA ARG A 186 -13.01 5.32 -1.15
C ARG A 186 -12.44 4.01 -1.67
N SER A 187 -12.83 2.91 -1.03
CA SER A 187 -12.49 1.58 -1.50
C SER A 187 -13.30 1.23 -2.76
N VAL A 188 -12.83 0.23 -3.48
CA VAL A 188 -13.44 -0.18 -4.74
C VAL A 188 -14.62 -1.15 -4.52
N PRO A 189 -15.73 -0.99 -5.25
CA PRO A 189 -16.75 -2.02 -5.33
C PRO A 189 -16.23 -3.16 -6.22
N THR A 190 -16.27 -4.38 -5.70
CA THR A 190 -15.98 -5.60 -6.48
C THR A 190 -17.14 -6.57 -6.36
N LYS A 191 -17.18 -7.60 -7.22
CA LYS A 191 -18.21 -8.65 -7.12
C LYS A 191 -18.20 -9.33 -5.74
N ALA A 192 -16.99 -9.52 -5.17
CA ALA A 192 -16.84 -10.15 -3.84
C ALA A 192 -17.21 -9.19 -2.70
N ARG A 193 -17.07 -7.88 -2.91
CA ARG A 193 -17.33 -6.82 -1.91
C ARG A 193 -18.04 -5.63 -2.58
N PRO A 194 -19.36 -5.70 -2.77
CA PRO A 194 -20.07 -4.69 -3.58
C PRO A 194 -20.23 -3.34 -2.89
N THR A 195 -20.14 -3.30 -1.55
CA THR A 195 -20.25 -2.04 -0.81
C THR A 195 -18.89 -1.45 -0.52
N PRO A 196 -18.52 -0.33 -1.17
CA PRO A 196 -17.26 0.36 -0.90
C PRO A 196 -17.33 1.10 0.44
N LEU A 197 -16.25 1.01 1.22
CA LEU A 197 -16.06 1.81 2.42
C LEU A 197 -15.44 3.16 2.04
N SER A 198 -15.68 4.17 2.83
CA SER A 198 -15.13 5.51 2.59
C SER A 198 -14.54 6.10 3.87
N MET A 199 -13.39 6.74 3.74
CA MET A 199 -12.82 7.63 4.73
C MET A 199 -13.19 9.06 4.34
N PRO A 200 -13.71 9.88 5.25
CA PRO A 200 -14.04 11.28 4.94
C PRO A 200 -12.79 12.10 4.67
N ALA A 201 -12.95 13.18 3.91
CA ALA A 201 -11.92 14.20 3.72
C ALA A 201 -11.84 15.12 4.94
N PHE A 202 -10.63 15.45 5.38
CA PHE A 202 -10.39 16.36 6.51
C PHE A 202 -9.74 17.68 6.09
N GLY A 203 -9.43 17.90 4.81
CA GLY A 203 -8.81 19.11 4.31
C GLY A 203 -9.65 20.39 4.53
N TRP A 204 -10.95 20.27 4.74
CA TRP A 204 -11.82 21.40 5.10
C TRP A 204 -11.81 21.71 6.61
N LYS A 205 -11.29 20.81 7.44
CA LYS A 205 -11.37 20.87 8.90
C LYS A 205 -10.01 21.05 9.57
N LEU A 206 -8.97 20.42 9.05
CA LEU A 206 -7.63 20.44 9.60
C LEU A 206 -6.74 21.44 8.84
N THR A 207 -5.94 22.18 9.58
CA THR A 207 -4.87 23.03 9.02
C THR A 207 -3.67 22.17 8.62
N ASP A 208 -2.80 22.70 7.75
CA ASP A 208 -1.56 22.02 7.34
C ASP A 208 -0.70 21.60 8.54
N ALA A 209 -0.58 22.45 9.55
CA ALA A 209 0.15 22.14 10.77
C ALA A 209 -0.48 21.00 11.58
N GLN A 210 -1.81 20.88 11.55
CA GLN A 210 -2.52 19.77 12.20
C GLN A 210 -2.41 18.45 11.44
N VAL A 211 -2.32 18.51 10.12
CA VAL A 211 -2.08 17.34 9.29
C VAL A 211 -0.64 16.83 9.43
N ALA A 212 0.32 17.76 9.63
CA ALA A 212 1.74 17.43 9.79
C ALA A 212 2.10 16.97 11.23
N ALA A 213 1.20 17.12 12.19
CA ALA A 213 1.41 16.71 13.60
C ALA A 213 1.04 15.23 13.82
#